data_d9554beccb6ac58e7c889392f50c6bc8
#
_entry.id   d9554beccb6ac58e7c889392f50c6bc8
#
_cell.length_a   1.000
_cell.length_b   1.000
_cell.length_c   1.000
_cell.angle_alpha   90.00
_cell.angle_beta   90.00
_cell.angle_gamma   90.00
#
_symmetry.space_group_name_H-M   'P 1'
#
loop_
_entity.id
_entity.type
_entity.pdbx_description
1 polymer ?
#
loop_
_entity_poly.entity_id
_entity_poly.type
_entity_poly.pdbx_seq_one_letter_code
_entity_poly.pdbx_strand_id
1 'polypeptide(L)'
;MIMNTFEDLFSEYAGRITDTVNEQESVFIQYCKLFSSIITDSFYVLDIVQKQFCYIKPDNLFLCDHSVEEAMRLGHDFYTQIIHPDDLPLWTNILKIIPQYLDRKDKWNEIDYFSCTLRLLRKYSFSSHFLSQMVYQRMKPICLNNNLRYLICIVEN
;
A
#
# COMPACT_ATOMS: atom_id res chain seq x y z
N MET A 1 1.28 17.58 -19.95
CA MET A 1 0.59 17.24 -18.70
C MET A 1 1.63 17.12 -17.59
N ILE A 2 1.47 17.90 -16.56
CA ILE A 2 2.37 17.83 -15.42
C ILE A 2 1.85 16.69 -14.53
N MET A 3 2.63 15.62 -14.41
CA MET A 3 2.37 14.60 -13.42
C MET A 3 2.77 15.15 -12.07
N ASN A 4 1.80 15.40 -11.23
CA ASN A 4 2.03 16.09 -9.96
C ASN A 4 2.36 15.14 -8.82
N THR A 5 2.13 13.83 -9.00
CA THR A 5 2.32 12.87 -7.93
C THR A 5 2.90 11.54 -8.43
N PHE A 6 3.59 10.86 -7.53
CA PHE A 6 4.09 9.51 -7.76
C PHE A 6 2.96 8.54 -8.13
N GLU A 7 1.84 8.67 -7.48
CA GLU A 7 0.68 7.79 -7.67
C GLU A 7 0.11 7.93 -9.09
N ASP A 8 0.10 9.15 -9.63
CA ASP A 8 -0.37 9.38 -10.99
C ASP A 8 0.55 8.72 -12.02
N LEU A 9 1.86 8.88 -11.83
CA LEU A 9 2.86 8.24 -12.68
C LEU A 9 2.75 6.72 -12.59
N PHE A 10 2.64 6.20 -11.38
CA PHE A 10 2.53 4.78 -11.12
C PHE A 10 1.25 4.18 -11.73
N SER A 11 0.12 4.88 -11.61
CA SER A 11 -1.16 4.47 -12.18
C SER A 11 -1.10 4.41 -13.71
N GLU A 12 -0.42 5.37 -14.34
CA GLU A 12 -0.25 5.38 -15.79
C GLU A 12 0.52 4.16 -16.27
N TYR A 13 1.63 3.82 -15.61
CA TYR A 13 2.42 2.65 -15.97
C TYR A 13 1.69 1.34 -15.67
N ALA A 14 1.02 1.24 -14.54
CA ALA A 14 0.25 0.06 -14.19
C ALA A 14 -0.88 -0.21 -15.18
N GLY A 15 -1.54 0.85 -15.67
CA GLY A 15 -2.59 0.74 -16.67
C GLY A 15 -2.12 0.26 -18.04
N ARG A 16 -0.82 0.34 -18.33
CA ARG A 16 -0.23 -0.16 -19.58
C ARG A 16 0.23 -1.61 -19.50
N ILE A 17 0.23 -2.19 -18.31
CA ILE A 17 0.63 -3.56 -18.09
C ILE A 17 -0.52 -4.47 -18.51
N THR A 18 -0.35 -5.16 -19.63
CA THR A 18 -1.35 -6.07 -20.17
C THR A 18 -1.15 -7.51 -19.68
N ASP A 19 -2.09 -8.36 -19.94
CA ASP A 19 -2.52 -9.61 -19.33
C ASP A 19 -1.56 -10.81 -19.21
N THR A 20 -0.26 -10.72 -19.43
CA THR A 20 0.65 -11.85 -19.24
C THR A 20 1.26 -11.81 -17.84
N VAL A 21 0.74 -12.63 -16.98
CA VAL A 21 0.84 -12.52 -15.52
C VAL A 21 2.27 -12.52 -14.96
N ASN A 22 3.20 -13.31 -15.48
CA ASN A 22 4.51 -13.49 -14.85
C ASN A 22 5.58 -12.47 -15.28
N GLU A 23 5.63 -12.10 -16.55
CA GLU A 23 6.57 -11.06 -17.01
C GLU A 23 6.19 -9.67 -16.51
N GLN A 24 4.92 -9.42 -16.33
CA GLN A 24 4.38 -8.14 -15.92
C GLN A 24 4.57 -7.85 -14.43
N GLU A 25 4.47 -8.84 -13.57
CA GLU A 25 4.79 -8.68 -12.15
C GLU A 25 6.26 -8.31 -11.99
N SER A 26 7.16 -8.90 -12.79
CA SER A 26 8.58 -8.56 -12.78
C SER A 26 8.83 -7.11 -13.22
N VAL A 27 8.17 -6.65 -14.28
CA VAL A 27 8.25 -5.26 -14.77
C VAL A 27 7.66 -4.29 -13.73
N PHE A 28 6.53 -4.63 -13.14
CA PHE A 28 5.89 -3.85 -12.10
C PHE A 28 6.82 -3.64 -10.90
N ILE A 29 7.46 -4.69 -10.44
CA ILE A 29 8.43 -4.62 -9.34
C ILE A 29 9.65 -3.78 -9.72
N GLN A 30 10.13 -3.87 -10.96
CA GLN A 30 11.20 -3.03 -11.45
C GLN A 30 10.83 -1.54 -11.40
N TYR A 31 9.61 -1.19 -11.79
CA TYR A 31 9.11 0.19 -11.66
C TYR A 31 9.05 0.62 -10.20
N CYS A 32 8.59 -0.24 -9.31
CA CYS A 32 8.58 0.06 -7.88
C CYS A 32 9.98 0.37 -7.35
N LYS A 33 10.97 -0.40 -7.73
CA LYS A 33 12.36 -0.18 -7.34
C LYS A 33 12.91 1.13 -7.89
N LEU A 34 12.59 1.44 -9.15
CA LEU A 34 13.01 2.70 -9.78
C LEU A 34 12.39 3.89 -9.04
N PHE A 35 11.10 3.88 -8.80
CA PHE A 35 10.40 4.95 -8.07
C PHE A 35 10.90 5.06 -6.64
N SER A 36 11.21 3.96 -5.99
CA SER A 36 11.78 3.93 -4.64
C SER A 36 13.11 4.70 -4.55
N SER A 37 13.91 4.69 -5.63
CA SER A 37 15.18 5.42 -5.66
C SER A 37 15.02 6.93 -5.92
N ILE A 38 13.87 7.35 -6.46
CA ILE A 38 13.61 8.75 -6.83
C ILE A 38 12.80 9.47 -5.76
N ILE A 39 11.92 8.77 -5.07
CA ILE A 39 10.91 9.32 -4.19
C ILE A 39 11.33 9.13 -2.74
N THR A 40 11.17 10.18 -1.93
CA THR A 40 11.50 10.16 -0.51
C THR A 40 10.40 9.55 0.36
N ASP A 41 9.17 9.53 -0.14
CA ASP A 41 8.04 9.01 0.62
C ASP A 41 8.16 7.51 0.91
N SER A 42 7.69 7.10 2.07
CA SER A 42 7.51 5.69 2.40
C SER A 42 6.30 5.14 1.65
N PHE A 43 6.44 4.02 0.97
CA PHE A 43 5.31 3.41 0.28
C PHE A 43 5.43 1.90 0.21
N TYR A 44 4.29 1.27 0.00
CA TYR A 44 4.20 -0.15 -0.31
C TYR A 44 3.05 -0.39 -1.29
N VAL A 45 3.05 -1.55 -1.92
CA VAL A 45 2.01 -1.98 -2.85
C VAL A 45 1.39 -3.28 -2.34
N LEU A 46 0.08 -3.24 -2.16
CA LEU A 46 -0.70 -4.37 -1.68
C LEU A 46 -1.48 -5.00 -2.83
N ASP A 47 -1.36 -6.32 -3.00
CA ASP A 47 -2.23 -7.10 -3.86
C ASP A 47 -3.50 -7.46 -3.08
N ILE A 48 -4.61 -6.85 -3.47
CA ILE A 48 -5.90 -7.04 -2.77
C ILE A 48 -6.45 -8.45 -2.98
N VAL A 49 -6.23 -9.01 -4.16
CA VAL A 49 -6.75 -10.35 -4.52
C VAL A 49 -6.02 -11.44 -3.75
N GLN A 50 -4.69 -11.38 -3.74
CA GLN A 50 -3.86 -12.39 -3.07
C GLN A 50 -3.60 -12.09 -1.60
N LYS A 51 -3.97 -10.89 -1.13
CA LYS A 51 -3.75 -10.44 0.25
C LYS A 51 -2.28 -10.48 0.65
N GLN A 52 -1.41 -10.05 -0.27
CA GLN A 52 0.04 -10.06 -0.09
C GLN A 52 0.63 -8.74 -0.54
N PHE A 53 1.80 -8.41 -0.01
CA PHE A 53 2.55 -7.27 -0.50
C PHE A 53 3.29 -7.65 -1.78
N CYS A 54 3.20 -6.77 -2.80
CA CYS A 54 3.98 -6.90 -4.02
C CYS A 54 5.35 -6.24 -3.87
N TYR A 55 5.38 -5.13 -3.17
CA TYR A 55 6.59 -4.35 -2.94
C TYR A 55 6.46 -3.56 -1.65
N ILE A 56 7.55 -3.47 -0.91
CA ILE A 56 7.66 -2.60 0.27
C ILE A 56 8.98 -1.85 0.15
N LYS A 57 8.90 -0.51 0.10
CA LYS A 57 10.11 0.31 0.20
C LYS A 57 10.76 0.06 1.57
N PRO A 58 12.07 -0.24 1.64
CA PRO A 58 12.74 -0.53 2.90
C PRO A 58 12.90 0.73 3.76
N ASP A 59 11.81 1.17 4.34
CA ASP A 59 11.68 2.37 5.15
C ASP A 59 10.99 2.01 6.46
N ASN A 60 11.55 2.45 7.57
CA ASN A 60 11.10 2.02 8.89
C ASN A 60 9.79 2.67 9.34
N LEU A 61 9.28 3.67 8.62
CA LEU A 61 8.00 4.29 8.99
C LEU A 61 6.85 3.28 8.95
N PHE A 62 6.77 2.48 7.89
CA PHE A 62 5.76 1.43 7.75
C PHE A 62 6.19 0.12 8.43
N LEU A 63 7.47 -0.22 8.37
CA LEU A 63 7.97 -1.50 8.86
C LEU A 63 8.01 -1.61 10.39
N CYS A 64 8.04 -0.50 11.10
CA CYS A 64 7.98 -0.48 12.57
C CYS A 64 9.00 -1.43 13.23
N ASP A 65 10.26 -1.37 12.76
CA ASP A 65 11.39 -2.20 13.20
C ASP A 65 11.33 -3.67 12.78
N HIS A 66 10.34 -4.05 11.95
CA HIS A 66 10.32 -5.36 11.30
C HIS A 66 11.10 -5.33 9.98
N SER A 67 11.51 -6.49 9.51
CA SER A 67 12.19 -6.61 8.22
C SER A 67 11.18 -6.66 7.06
N VAL A 68 11.66 -6.29 5.87
CA VAL A 68 10.88 -6.45 4.64
C VAL A 68 10.48 -7.92 4.44
N GLU A 69 11.40 -8.83 4.68
CA GLU A 69 11.18 -10.27 4.53
C GLU A 69 10.05 -10.78 5.43
N GLU A 70 10.02 -10.31 6.67
CA GLU A 70 8.96 -10.66 7.61
C GLU A 70 7.61 -10.13 7.15
N ALA A 71 7.53 -8.86 6.73
CA ALA A 71 6.31 -8.27 6.23
C ALA A 71 5.80 -8.99 4.97
N MET A 72 6.69 -9.29 4.04
CA MET A 72 6.33 -10.02 2.81
C MET A 72 5.82 -11.43 3.11
N ARG A 73 6.42 -12.10 4.09
CA ARG A 73 6.00 -13.45 4.51
C ARG A 73 4.63 -13.44 5.17
N LEU A 74 4.35 -12.44 6.00
CA LEU A 74 3.09 -12.35 6.72
C LEU A 74 1.93 -11.86 5.86
N GLY A 75 2.20 -11.03 4.85
CA GLY A 75 1.14 -10.44 4.05
C GLY A 75 0.16 -9.63 4.91
N HIS A 76 -1.15 -9.82 4.73
CA HIS A 76 -2.17 -9.12 5.51
C HIS A 76 -2.01 -9.27 7.02
N ASP A 77 -1.46 -10.38 7.49
CA ASP A 77 -1.26 -10.60 8.93
C ASP A 77 -0.22 -9.64 9.52
N PHE A 78 0.62 -9.03 8.67
CA PHE A 78 1.57 -8.02 9.12
C PHE A 78 0.89 -6.81 9.76
N TYR A 79 -0.29 -6.43 9.27
CA TYR A 79 -1.03 -5.31 9.85
C TYR A 79 -1.37 -5.53 11.33
N THR A 80 -1.61 -6.78 11.74
CA THR A 80 -1.89 -7.10 13.16
C THR A 80 -0.67 -6.88 14.04
N GLN A 81 0.53 -6.85 13.46
CA GLN A 81 1.77 -6.61 14.18
C GLN A 81 2.08 -5.13 14.38
N ILE A 82 1.60 -4.27 13.48
CA ILE A 82 2.02 -2.86 13.45
C ILE A 82 0.88 -1.88 13.71
N ILE A 83 -0.38 -2.24 13.48
CA ILE A 83 -1.50 -1.33 13.71
C ILE A 83 -1.97 -1.45 15.16
N HIS A 84 -2.21 -0.29 15.78
CA HIS A 84 -2.80 -0.26 17.12
C HIS A 84 -4.11 -1.05 17.15
N PRO A 85 -4.37 -1.88 18.17
CA PRO A 85 -5.57 -2.72 18.20
C PRO A 85 -6.89 -1.97 18.01
N ASP A 86 -6.99 -0.75 18.52
CA ASP A 86 -8.21 0.06 18.38
C ASP A 86 -8.42 0.57 16.95
N ASP A 87 -7.36 0.67 16.16
CA ASP A 87 -7.42 1.14 14.77
C ASP A 87 -7.52 0.00 13.75
N LEU A 88 -7.25 -1.21 14.17
CA LEU A 88 -7.29 -2.38 13.28
C LEU A 88 -8.66 -2.61 12.66
N PRO A 89 -9.80 -2.47 13.38
CA PRO A 89 -11.13 -2.54 12.76
C PRO A 89 -11.35 -1.47 11.68
N LEU A 90 -10.84 -0.26 11.87
CA LEU A 90 -10.91 0.80 10.86
C LEU A 90 -10.20 0.37 9.58
N TRP A 91 -8.97 -0.13 9.69
CA TRP A 91 -8.20 -0.60 8.55
C TRP A 91 -8.89 -1.75 7.82
N THR A 92 -9.39 -2.72 8.56
CA THR A 92 -10.12 -3.86 8.02
C THR A 92 -11.38 -3.40 7.25
N ASN A 93 -12.11 -2.43 7.78
CA ASN A 93 -13.28 -1.86 7.12
C ASN A 93 -12.91 -1.11 5.85
N ILE A 94 -11.82 -0.35 5.86
CA ILE A 94 -11.34 0.36 4.66
C ILE A 94 -11.05 -0.62 3.53
N LEU A 95 -10.36 -1.71 3.82
CA LEU A 95 -10.05 -2.74 2.82
C LEU A 95 -11.31 -3.41 2.25
N LYS A 96 -12.40 -3.44 3.00
CA LYS A 96 -13.71 -3.95 2.51
C LYS A 96 -14.46 -2.91 1.72
N ILE A 97 -14.42 -1.66 2.14
CA ILE A 97 -15.19 -0.57 1.55
C ILE A 97 -14.66 -0.17 0.18
N ILE A 98 -13.34 -0.15 0.00
CA ILE A 98 -12.73 0.27 -1.26
C ILE A 98 -13.25 -0.55 -2.45
N PRO A 99 -13.21 -1.89 -2.44
CA PRO A 99 -13.76 -2.66 -3.54
C PRO A 99 -15.26 -2.42 -3.78
N GLN A 100 -16.04 -2.32 -2.71
CA GLN A 100 -17.49 -2.07 -2.80
C GLN A 100 -17.79 -0.70 -3.41
N TYR A 101 -17.03 0.31 -3.02
CA TYR A 101 -17.19 1.65 -3.58
C TYR A 101 -16.85 1.66 -5.07
N LEU A 102 -15.78 0.98 -5.45
CA LEU A 102 -15.33 0.90 -6.82
C LEU A 102 -16.32 0.13 -7.71
N ASP A 103 -16.95 -0.92 -7.20
CA ASP A 103 -17.96 -1.69 -7.93
C ASP A 103 -19.21 -0.88 -8.28
N ARG A 104 -19.48 0.20 -7.54
CA ARG A 104 -20.65 1.08 -7.75
C ARG A 104 -20.36 2.27 -8.64
N LYS A 105 -19.11 2.44 -9.09
CA LYS A 105 -18.71 3.62 -9.82
C LYS A 105 -18.63 3.36 -11.30
N ASP A 106 -19.28 4.23 -12.08
CA ASP A 106 -19.30 4.14 -13.55
C ASP A 106 -17.96 4.58 -14.18
N LYS A 107 -17.13 5.34 -13.42
CA LYS A 107 -15.90 5.91 -13.95
C LYS A 107 -14.74 5.73 -12.98
N TRP A 108 -13.91 4.74 -13.25
CA TRP A 108 -12.73 4.41 -12.46
C TRP A 108 -11.65 5.50 -12.44
N ASN A 109 -11.60 6.33 -13.49
CA ASN A 109 -10.56 7.35 -13.67
C ASN A 109 -10.76 8.59 -12.79
N GLU A 110 -11.91 8.71 -12.13
CA GLU A 110 -12.23 9.87 -11.29
C GLU A 110 -11.87 9.67 -9.82
N ILE A 111 -11.38 8.49 -9.45
CA ILE A 111 -11.01 8.21 -8.07
C ILE A 111 -9.56 8.58 -7.86
N ASP A 112 -9.33 9.63 -7.08
CA ASP A 112 -7.98 10.06 -6.78
C ASP A 112 -7.38 9.23 -5.63
N TYR A 113 -7.93 9.34 -4.41
CA TYR A 113 -7.36 8.69 -3.24
C TYR A 113 -8.42 8.31 -2.23
N PHE A 114 -8.14 7.24 -1.50
CA PHE A 114 -8.66 7.01 -0.17
C PHE A 114 -7.58 7.38 0.84
N SER A 115 -7.98 7.86 2.01
CA SER A 115 -7.01 8.20 3.04
C SER A 115 -7.54 7.87 4.43
N CYS A 116 -6.62 7.61 5.33
CA CYS A 116 -6.92 7.40 6.73
C CYS A 116 -5.72 7.76 7.59
N THR A 117 -5.98 7.94 8.89
CA THR A 117 -4.95 8.13 9.89
C THR A 117 -4.95 6.91 10.81
N LEU A 118 -3.78 6.32 11.01
CA LEU A 118 -3.61 5.13 11.83
C LEU A 118 -2.48 5.35 12.84
N ARG A 119 -2.58 4.66 13.96
CA ARG A 119 -1.48 4.55 14.90
C ARG A 119 -0.70 3.29 14.60
N LEU A 120 0.59 3.43 14.30
CA LEU A 120 1.50 2.31 14.12
C LEU A 120 2.33 2.09 15.40
N LEU A 121 2.54 0.83 15.75
CA LEU A 121 3.24 0.44 16.97
C LEU A 121 4.66 0.02 16.65
N ARG A 122 5.62 0.69 17.27
CA ARG A 122 7.02 0.27 17.29
C ARG A 122 7.32 -0.45 18.59
N LYS A 123 8.03 -1.54 18.50
CA LYS A 123 8.49 -2.28 19.66
C LYS A 123 9.79 -1.67 20.18
N TYR A 124 9.82 -1.26 21.45
CA TYR A 124 11.05 -0.86 22.09
C TYR A 124 11.94 -2.07 22.36
N SER A 125 13.24 -1.92 22.03
CA SER A 125 14.23 -2.99 22.18
C SER A 125 14.43 -3.46 23.63
N PHE A 126 14.07 -2.64 24.62
CA PHE A 126 14.39 -2.86 26.05
C PHE A 126 13.18 -2.90 26.96
N SER A 127 11.96 -2.82 26.42
CA SER A 127 10.77 -2.88 27.25
C SER A 127 9.63 -3.57 26.53
N SER A 128 8.66 -4.08 27.28
CA SER A 128 7.42 -4.62 26.74
C SER A 128 6.47 -3.54 26.25
N HIS A 129 6.88 -2.26 26.27
CA HIS A 129 6.06 -1.16 25.83
C HIS A 129 6.22 -0.91 24.33
N PHE A 130 5.11 -0.50 23.71
CA PHE A 130 5.08 -0.10 22.30
C PHE A 130 5.03 1.43 22.22
N LEU A 131 5.81 2.00 21.29
CA LEU A 131 5.68 3.39 20.93
C LEU A 131 4.63 3.49 19.83
N SER A 132 3.57 4.25 20.10
CA SER A 132 2.55 4.56 19.12
C SER A 132 2.95 5.79 18.30
N GLN A 133 2.93 5.66 16.99
CA GLN A 133 3.20 6.75 16.05
C GLN A 133 2.00 6.95 15.13
N MET A 134 1.48 8.18 15.10
CA MET A 134 0.40 8.53 14.18
C MET A 134 0.94 8.67 12.76
N VAL A 135 0.35 7.98 11.81
CA VAL A 135 0.69 8.11 10.40
C VAL A 135 -0.56 8.42 9.58
N TYR A 136 -0.37 9.22 8.54
CA TYR A 136 -1.37 9.47 7.52
C TYR A 136 -1.07 8.58 6.33
N GLN A 137 -2.05 7.82 5.89
CA GLN A 137 -1.91 6.90 4.77
C GLN A 137 -2.85 7.28 3.64
N ARG A 138 -2.29 7.44 2.46
CA ARG A 138 -3.03 7.65 1.22
C ARG A 138 -2.98 6.38 0.38
N MET A 139 -4.11 5.99 -0.17
CA MET A 139 -4.23 4.76 -0.94
C MET A 139 -4.77 5.06 -2.32
N LYS A 140 -4.04 4.64 -3.34
CA LYS A 140 -4.46 4.75 -4.74
C LYS A 140 -4.83 3.37 -5.26
N PRO A 141 -6.10 3.14 -5.63
CA PRO A 141 -6.49 1.88 -6.25
C PRO A 141 -5.96 1.78 -7.68
N ILE A 142 -5.45 0.62 -8.02
CA ILE A 142 -5.00 0.25 -9.36
C ILE A 142 -5.86 -0.89 -9.86
N CYS A 143 -6.55 -0.65 -10.97
CA CYS A 143 -7.45 -1.62 -11.56
C CYS A 143 -6.86 -2.19 -12.83
N LEU A 144 -6.98 -3.51 -12.99
CA LEU A 144 -6.64 -4.22 -14.21
C LEU A 144 -7.91 -4.87 -14.74
N ASN A 145 -8.21 -4.67 -16.02
CA ASN A 145 -9.41 -5.21 -16.66
C ASN A 145 -10.70 -4.85 -15.91
N ASN A 146 -10.81 -3.59 -15.47
CA ASN A 146 -11.93 -3.06 -14.69
C ASN A 146 -12.12 -3.70 -13.31
N ASN A 147 -11.12 -4.42 -12.81
CA ASN A 147 -11.14 -5.01 -11.48
C ASN A 147 -10.02 -4.44 -10.62
N LEU A 148 -10.33 -4.15 -9.36
CA LEU A 148 -9.33 -3.72 -8.40
C LEU A 148 -8.31 -4.84 -8.19
N ARG A 149 -7.04 -4.52 -8.40
CA ARG A 149 -5.95 -5.47 -8.20
C ARG A 149 -4.98 -5.03 -7.12
N TYR A 150 -4.52 -3.80 -7.19
CA TYR A 150 -3.50 -3.29 -6.27
C TYR A 150 -3.95 -2.04 -5.55
N LEU A 151 -3.42 -1.82 -4.36
CA LEU A 151 -3.41 -0.53 -3.68
C LEU A 151 -1.97 -0.07 -3.53
N ILE A 152 -1.69 1.13 -4.04
CA ILE A 152 -0.46 1.83 -3.71
C ILE A 152 -0.73 2.63 -2.45
N CYS A 153 0.01 2.34 -1.39
CA CYS A 153 -0.18 2.97 -0.11
C CYS A 153 1.04 3.82 0.23
N ILE A 154 0.84 5.12 0.36
CA ILE A 154 1.87 6.07 0.76
C ILE A 154 1.66 6.42 2.21
N VAL A 155 2.70 6.27 3.01
CA VAL A 155 2.67 6.46 4.45
C VAL A 155 3.47 7.71 4.77
N GLU A 156 2.82 8.67 5.42
CA GLU A 156 3.40 9.94 5.83
C GLU A 156 3.31 10.11 7.34
N ASN A 157 4.30 10.80 7.85
CA ASN A 157 4.36 11.10 9.28
C ASN A 157 3.54 12.35 9.63
#